data_1b6563b5bc7b11fe403c6a5d55031530
#
_entry.id   1b6563b5bc7b11fe403c6a5d55031530
#
_cell.length_a   1.000
_cell.length_b   1.000
_cell.length_c   1.000
_cell.angle_alpha   90.00
_cell.angle_beta   90.00
_cell.angle_gamma   90.00
#
_symmetry.space_group_name_H-M   'P 1'
#
loop_
_entity.id
_entity.type
_entity.pdbx_description
1 polymer ?
#
loop_
_entity_poly.entity_id
_entity_poly.type
_entity_poly.pdbx_seq_one_letter_code
_entity_poly.pdbx_strand_id
1 'polypeptide(L)'
;MEKTKNSKKFWIALVIFSLVGQVAWVVENMYFNVFIYKMWGASAGAISTMVAASAVAATVTTLLIGALSDKLGKRKIFICAGYILWGFSICSFALIRLDVINALFPAAASAAAVGVSLVIIMDCVMTFFGSSANDACFNAWLTEAADTANRGAVEGINAMMPLLAILVVFGGFMGFDLDKRESWTAIFLIIGITVVVLGIAGFFLIQESSIKAQGNAHYFKNIFYGFRPSVIRGNPVLYLTLIAYAAFGISIQIFMPYLILYFTVTLGMDNYVLIFAPAIVLAAVFTAFYGRVYDRLGFRKAVLPALILLLVGYVVLYFFRSTAPVFIGTLLMMCGYLAGMTVFGAMLRDFTPENKAGMFQGQRIVGQVLIPGIIGPAIGAAVLQNAETIIGDDGTTSFIPNENIFLAAFIAAIFIFVLLAPLFRKLRKR
;
A
#
# COMPACT_ATOMS: atom_id res chain seq x y z
N MET A 1 14.58 34.87 13.69
CA MET A 1 14.71 33.42 13.52
C MET A 1 15.33 33.19 12.14
N GLU A 2 16.59 32.80 12.12
CA GLU A 2 17.31 32.45 10.88
C GLU A 2 16.58 31.30 10.19
N LYS A 3 16.24 31.48 8.92
CA LYS A 3 15.71 30.42 8.06
C LYS A 3 16.82 29.39 7.84
N THR A 4 16.86 28.35 8.65
CA THR A 4 17.73 27.20 8.38
C THR A 4 17.24 26.54 7.11
N LYS A 5 17.93 26.81 6.01
CA LYS A 5 17.67 26.22 4.70
C LYS A 5 17.98 24.72 4.81
N ASN A 6 17.00 23.86 4.62
CA ASN A 6 17.23 22.42 4.60
C ASN A 6 18.43 22.07 3.72
N SER A 7 19.35 21.25 4.25
CA SER A 7 20.59 20.92 3.58
C SER A 7 20.34 20.17 2.26
N LYS A 8 21.28 20.22 1.30
CA LYS A 8 21.21 19.42 0.08
C LYS A 8 21.06 17.92 0.40
N LYS A 9 21.71 17.44 1.49
CA LYS A 9 21.59 16.06 1.96
C LYS A 9 20.16 15.69 2.34
N PHE A 10 19.41 16.59 2.96
CA PHE A 10 18.00 16.38 3.31
C PHE A 10 17.14 16.14 2.05
N TRP A 11 17.28 16.99 1.03
CA TRP A 11 16.51 16.85 -0.21
C TRP A 11 16.85 15.58 -0.99
N ILE A 12 18.13 15.20 -1.01
CA ILE A 12 18.58 13.93 -1.60
C ILE A 12 17.99 12.75 -0.83
N ALA A 13 18.07 12.77 0.50
CA ALA A 13 17.49 11.71 1.33
C ALA A 13 15.97 11.61 1.14
N LEU A 14 15.25 12.74 1.14
CA LEU A 14 13.80 12.77 0.88
C LEU A 14 13.46 12.04 -0.43
N VAL A 15 14.06 12.46 -1.53
CA VAL A 15 13.71 11.91 -2.86
C VAL A 15 14.07 10.42 -2.95
N ILE A 16 15.29 10.04 -2.56
CA ILE A 16 15.78 8.67 -2.76
C ILE A 16 15.09 7.69 -1.81
N PHE A 17 14.98 8.01 -0.52
CA PHE A 17 14.33 7.12 0.45
C PHE A 17 12.82 7.01 0.22
N SER A 18 12.14 8.11 -0.13
CA SER A 18 10.73 8.05 -0.49
C SER A 18 10.52 7.20 -1.75
N LEU A 19 11.32 7.40 -2.82
CA LEU A 19 11.14 6.65 -4.06
C LEU A 19 11.44 5.15 -3.87
N VAL A 20 12.61 4.82 -3.34
CA VAL A 20 13.03 3.41 -3.18
C VAL A 20 12.12 2.67 -2.18
N GLY A 21 11.71 3.33 -1.10
CA GLY A 21 10.73 2.76 -0.18
C GLY A 21 9.41 2.46 -0.87
N GLN A 22 8.90 3.38 -1.70
CA GLN A 22 7.67 3.15 -2.46
C GLN A 22 7.84 2.08 -3.55
N VAL A 23 9.03 1.99 -4.20
CA VAL A 23 9.34 0.90 -5.15
C VAL A 23 9.23 -0.47 -4.45
N ALA A 24 9.83 -0.62 -3.27
CA ALA A 24 9.74 -1.86 -2.50
C ALA A 24 8.29 -2.21 -2.13
N TRP A 25 7.49 -1.22 -1.71
CA TRP A 25 6.06 -1.40 -1.41
C TRP A 25 5.22 -1.76 -2.63
N VAL A 26 5.50 -1.20 -3.81
CA VAL A 26 4.80 -1.58 -5.06
C VAL A 26 5.12 -3.02 -5.43
N VAL A 27 6.37 -3.46 -5.28
CA VAL A 27 6.77 -4.85 -5.54
C VAL A 27 6.03 -5.80 -4.60
N GLU A 28 5.99 -5.51 -3.31
CA GLU A 28 5.25 -6.29 -2.32
C GLU A 28 3.75 -6.34 -2.64
N ASN A 29 3.11 -5.20 -2.76
CA ASN A 29 1.66 -5.13 -2.85
C ASN A 29 1.09 -5.65 -4.18
N MET A 30 1.88 -5.66 -5.27
CA MET A 30 1.39 -6.03 -6.60
C MET A 30 2.08 -7.28 -7.15
N TYR A 31 3.41 -7.39 -7.03
CA TYR A 31 4.16 -8.45 -7.68
C TYR A 31 4.35 -9.69 -6.83
N PHE A 32 4.33 -9.60 -5.50
CA PHE A 32 4.39 -10.78 -4.64
C PHE A 32 3.15 -11.68 -4.82
N ASN A 33 1.99 -11.09 -5.09
CA ASN A 33 0.78 -11.84 -5.42
C ASN A 33 0.97 -12.65 -6.72
N VAL A 34 1.66 -12.08 -7.71
CA VAL A 34 2.01 -12.77 -8.96
C VAL A 34 3.07 -13.83 -8.72
N PHE A 35 4.10 -13.53 -7.90
CA PHE A 35 5.15 -14.48 -7.54
C PHE A 35 4.62 -15.74 -6.88
N ILE A 36 3.80 -15.57 -5.83
CA ILE A 36 3.26 -16.71 -5.08
C ILE A 36 2.29 -17.54 -5.94
N TYR A 37 1.55 -16.89 -6.84
CA TYR A 37 0.67 -17.55 -7.80
C TYR A 37 1.46 -18.35 -8.84
N LYS A 38 2.38 -17.69 -9.59
CA LYS A 38 3.08 -18.28 -10.71
C LYS A 38 4.14 -19.30 -10.30
N MET A 39 4.85 -19.06 -9.21
CA MET A 39 5.96 -19.91 -8.77
C MET A 39 5.55 -21.02 -7.81
N TRP A 40 4.38 -20.91 -7.17
CA TRP A 40 3.97 -21.83 -6.10
C TRP A 40 2.53 -22.34 -6.25
N GLY A 41 1.79 -21.94 -7.29
CA GLY A 41 0.40 -22.35 -7.50
C GLY A 41 -0.52 -21.93 -6.35
N ALA A 42 -0.25 -20.80 -5.71
CA ALA A 42 -1.02 -20.36 -4.55
C ALA A 42 -2.48 -20.12 -4.89
N SER A 43 -3.39 -20.58 -4.03
CA SER A 43 -4.80 -20.28 -4.15
C SER A 43 -5.13 -18.82 -3.86
N ALA A 44 -6.31 -18.37 -4.29
CA ALA A 44 -6.81 -17.02 -3.95
C ALA A 44 -6.86 -16.80 -2.43
N GLY A 45 -7.19 -17.85 -1.65
CA GLY A 45 -7.16 -17.80 -0.19
C GLY A 45 -5.76 -17.61 0.39
N ALA A 46 -4.73 -18.22 -0.22
CA ALA A 46 -3.34 -18.05 0.21
C ALA A 46 -2.85 -16.61 -0.06
N ILE A 47 -3.18 -16.04 -1.23
CA ILE A 47 -2.90 -14.63 -1.56
C ILE A 47 -3.59 -13.70 -0.55
N SER A 48 -4.88 -13.94 -0.27
CA SER A 48 -5.62 -13.18 0.74
C SER A 48 -4.98 -13.25 2.11
N THR A 49 -4.52 -14.45 2.52
CA THR A 49 -3.83 -14.66 3.80
C THR A 49 -2.52 -13.89 3.87
N MET A 50 -1.73 -13.89 2.79
CA MET A 50 -0.48 -13.13 2.69
C MET A 50 -0.75 -11.63 2.89
N VAL A 51 -1.67 -11.04 2.12
CA VAL A 51 -1.99 -9.62 2.21
C VAL A 51 -2.55 -9.25 3.59
N ALA A 52 -3.41 -10.09 4.17
CA ALA A 52 -3.96 -9.86 5.51
C ALA A 52 -2.88 -9.94 6.60
N ALA A 53 -2.00 -10.93 6.54
CA ALA A 53 -0.89 -11.09 7.49
C ALA A 53 0.10 -9.91 7.41
N SER A 54 0.42 -9.48 6.19
CA SER A 54 1.25 -8.29 5.92
C SER A 54 0.60 -7.02 6.48
N ALA A 55 -0.71 -6.80 6.27
CA ALA A 55 -1.43 -5.65 6.82
C ALA A 55 -1.43 -5.64 8.37
N VAL A 56 -1.54 -6.80 9.01
CA VAL A 56 -1.40 -6.94 10.47
C VAL A 56 0.03 -6.61 10.90
N ALA A 57 1.03 -7.21 10.24
CA ALA A 57 2.44 -6.95 10.52
C ALA A 57 2.78 -5.46 10.38
N ALA A 58 2.38 -4.82 9.27
CA ALA A 58 2.57 -3.39 9.03
C ALA A 58 1.96 -2.53 10.14
N THR A 59 0.71 -2.81 10.51
CA THR A 59 -0.02 -2.02 11.50
C THR A 59 0.61 -2.13 12.88
N VAL A 60 0.85 -3.36 13.34
CA VAL A 60 1.45 -3.61 14.66
C VAL A 60 2.85 -3.02 14.74
N THR A 61 3.66 -3.23 13.71
CA THR A 61 5.03 -2.72 13.63
C THR A 61 5.08 -1.20 13.65
N THR A 62 4.30 -0.55 12.79
CA THR A 62 4.29 0.92 12.72
C THR A 62 3.92 1.54 14.07
N LEU A 63 2.95 0.97 14.78
CA LEU A 63 2.55 1.43 16.09
C LEU A 63 3.64 1.20 17.16
N LEU A 64 4.20 0.01 17.22
CA LEU A 64 5.18 -0.36 18.26
C LEU A 64 6.54 0.32 18.03
N ILE A 65 7.05 0.26 16.79
CA ILE A 65 8.37 0.81 16.47
C ILE A 65 8.32 2.34 16.41
N GLY A 66 7.22 2.92 15.92
CA GLY A 66 6.99 4.37 16.03
C GLY A 66 7.10 4.83 17.48
N ALA A 67 6.39 4.16 18.39
CA ALA A 67 6.46 4.38 19.82
C ALA A 67 7.87 4.23 20.42
N LEU A 68 8.56 3.17 20.04
CA LEU A 68 9.89 2.86 20.53
C LEU A 68 10.92 3.90 20.06
N SER A 69 10.87 4.30 18.80
CA SER A 69 11.77 5.29 18.23
C SER A 69 11.56 6.69 18.83
N ASP A 70 10.30 7.06 19.15
CA ASP A 70 9.96 8.28 19.87
C ASP A 70 10.54 8.27 21.30
N LYS A 71 10.37 7.16 22.01
CA LYS A 71 10.90 6.99 23.37
C LYS A 71 12.41 7.11 23.41
N LEU A 72 13.10 6.55 22.42
CA LEU A 72 14.57 6.57 22.34
C LEU A 72 15.11 7.89 21.76
N GLY A 73 14.28 8.69 21.08
CA GLY A 73 14.70 9.90 20.39
C GLY A 73 15.67 9.62 19.25
N LYS A 74 15.63 8.43 18.65
CA LYS A 74 16.56 7.98 17.61
C LYS A 74 15.79 7.56 16.38
N ARG A 75 15.92 8.29 15.27
CA ARG A 75 15.30 7.96 13.99
C ARG A 75 16.28 7.30 13.03
N LYS A 76 17.47 7.87 12.92
CA LYS A 76 18.50 7.48 11.96
C LYS A 76 18.84 6.00 12.02
N ILE A 77 19.08 5.44 13.20
CA ILE A 77 19.45 4.04 13.34
C ILE A 77 18.33 3.10 12.90
N PHE A 78 17.05 3.42 13.25
CA PHE A 78 15.90 2.62 12.83
C PHE A 78 15.69 2.67 11.32
N ILE A 79 15.89 3.85 10.69
CA ILE A 79 15.80 3.98 9.25
C ILE A 79 16.92 3.19 8.58
N CYS A 80 18.19 3.48 8.92
CA CYS A 80 19.33 2.90 8.22
C CYS A 80 19.44 1.38 8.40
N ALA A 81 19.40 0.90 9.66
CA ALA A 81 19.45 -0.52 9.95
C ALA A 81 18.20 -1.25 9.43
N GLY A 82 17.02 -0.61 9.55
CA GLY A 82 15.78 -1.16 9.04
C GLY A 82 15.79 -1.35 7.53
N TYR A 83 16.27 -0.38 6.75
CA TYR A 83 16.44 -0.52 5.29
C TYR A 83 17.43 -1.64 4.93
N ILE A 84 18.55 -1.78 5.66
CA ILE A 84 19.50 -2.87 5.45
C ILE A 84 18.83 -4.23 5.68
N LEU A 85 18.13 -4.40 6.80
CA LEU A 85 17.44 -5.65 7.13
C LEU A 85 16.26 -5.92 6.19
N TRP A 86 15.54 -4.87 5.78
CA TRP A 86 14.50 -4.95 4.76
C TRP A 86 15.03 -5.45 3.43
N GLY A 87 16.14 -4.86 2.95
CA GLY A 87 16.78 -5.29 1.71
C GLY A 87 17.29 -6.74 1.77
N PHE A 88 17.87 -7.18 2.90
CA PHE A 88 18.25 -8.58 3.08
C PHE A 88 17.05 -9.51 3.10
N SER A 89 15.92 -9.13 3.73
CA SER A 89 14.70 -9.92 3.70
C SER A 89 14.12 -10.02 2.28
N ILE A 90 14.19 -8.96 1.47
CA ILE A 90 13.81 -9.02 0.05
C ILE A 90 14.73 -9.99 -0.71
N CYS A 91 16.05 -9.88 -0.56
CA CYS A 91 17.00 -10.79 -1.21
C CYS A 91 16.74 -12.26 -0.85
N SER A 92 16.28 -12.56 0.37
CA SER A 92 16.05 -13.92 0.82
C SER A 92 14.93 -14.65 0.05
N PHE A 93 14.00 -13.93 -0.59
CA PHE A 93 12.99 -14.55 -1.47
C PHE A 93 13.61 -15.28 -2.67
N ALA A 94 14.79 -14.85 -3.13
CA ALA A 94 15.54 -15.57 -4.17
C ALA A 94 15.96 -16.98 -3.73
N LEU A 95 16.03 -17.26 -2.42
CA LEU A 95 16.37 -18.56 -1.86
C LEU A 95 15.16 -19.47 -1.66
N ILE A 96 13.93 -18.97 -1.73
CA ILE A 96 12.72 -19.76 -1.61
C ILE A 96 12.48 -20.48 -2.95
N ARG A 97 13.16 -21.62 -3.12
CA ARG A 97 13.18 -22.41 -4.35
C ARG A 97 12.81 -23.86 -4.05
N LEU A 98 12.25 -24.55 -5.02
CA LEU A 98 11.77 -25.93 -4.87
C LEU A 98 12.90 -26.89 -4.47
N ASP A 99 14.08 -26.74 -5.08
CA ASP A 99 15.28 -27.53 -4.77
C ASP A 99 15.75 -27.32 -3.30
N VAL A 100 15.73 -26.07 -2.84
CA VAL A 100 16.10 -25.70 -1.47
C VAL A 100 15.05 -26.23 -0.47
N ILE A 101 13.75 -26.11 -0.78
CA ILE A 101 12.68 -26.60 0.07
C ILE A 101 12.74 -28.13 0.20
N ASN A 102 12.91 -28.86 -0.92
CA ASN A 102 13.05 -30.31 -0.91
C ASN A 102 14.29 -30.76 -0.11
N ALA A 103 15.39 -30.02 -0.17
CA ALA A 103 16.58 -30.31 0.61
C ALA A 103 16.39 -30.08 2.13
N LEU A 104 15.70 -28.99 2.49
CA LEU A 104 15.48 -28.62 3.91
C LEU A 104 14.31 -29.39 4.55
N PHE A 105 13.29 -29.73 3.75
CA PHE A 105 12.06 -30.39 4.22
C PHE A 105 11.76 -31.66 3.41
N PRO A 106 12.64 -32.68 3.42
CA PRO A 106 12.50 -33.87 2.57
C PRO A 106 11.27 -34.73 2.94
N ALA A 107 10.73 -34.57 4.15
CA ALA A 107 9.55 -35.28 4.63
C ALA A 107 8.24 -34.50 4.41
N ALA A 108 8.27 -33.33 3.78
CA ALA A 108 7.07 -32.54 3.58
C ALA A 108 6.13 -33.23 2.56
N ALA A 109 4.84 -33.32 2.91
CA ALA A 109 3.82 -33.89 2.02
C ALA A 109 3.63 -33.07 0.72
N SER A 110 3.91 -31.77 0.76
CA SER A 110 3.86 -30.88 -0.38
C SER A 110 4.90 -29.76 -0.25
N ALA A 111 5.91 -29.78 -1.11
CA ALA A 111 6.91 -28.71 -1.16
C ALA A 111 6.29 -27.36 -1.58
N ALA A 112 5.26 -27.38 -2.43
CA ALA A 112 4.54 -26.18 -2.82
C ALA A 112 3.82 -25.52 -1.62
N ALA A 113 3.16 -26.31 -0.77
CA ALA A 113 2.51 -25.78 0.44
C ALA A 113 3.52 -25.18 1.44
N VAL A 114 4.70 -25.80 1.58
CA VAL A 114 5.81 -25.25 2.37
C VAL A 114 6.31 -23.94 1.75
N GLY A 115 6.48 -23.89 0.42
CA GLY A 115 6.89 -22.71 -0.30
C GLY A 115 5.93 -21.53 -0.10
N VAL A 116 4.62 -21.77 -0.26
CA VAL A 116 3.57 -20.78 0.02
C VAL A 116 3.68 -20.26 1.46
N SER A 117 3.81 -21.17 2.43
CA SER A 117 3.91 -20.80 3.85
C SER A 117 5.15 -19.98 4.15
N LEU A 118 6.30 -20.35 3.57
CA LEU A 118 7.55 -19.59 3.72
C LEU A 118 7.46 -18.21 3.10
N VAL A 119 6.83 -18.06 1.91
CA VAL A 119 6.62 -16.76 1.30
C VAL A 119 5.78 -15.86 2.20
N ILE A 120 4.66 -16.37 2.77
CA ILE A 120 3.80 -15.60 3.67
C ILE A 120 4.56 -15.17 4.94
N ILE A 121 5.34 -16.08 5.55
CA ILE A 121 6.13 -15.77 6.75
C ILE A 121 7.21 -14.73 6.44
N MET A 122 7.93 -14.92 5.33
CA MET A 122 8.99 -13.99 4.93
C MET A 122 8.44 -12.63 4.51
N ASP A 123 7.23 -12.58 3.94
CA ASP A 123 6.52 -11.35 3.65
C ASP A 123 6.22 -10.56 4.94
N CYS A 124 5.74 -11.23 5.99
CA CYS A 124 5.57 -10.59 7.30
C CYS A 124 6.90 -10.08 7.90
N VAL A 125 8.00 -10.82 7.74
CA VAL A 125 9.34 -10.40 8.20
C VAL A 125 9.81 -9.18 7.41
N MET A 126 9.64 -9.20 6.11
CA MET A 126 9.96 -8.10 5.21
C MET A 126 9.14 -6.85 5.55
N THR A 127 7.83 -7.00 5.71
CA THR A 127 6.92 -5.93 6.12
C THR A 127 7.28 -5.37 7.50
N PHE A 128 7.71 -6.22 8.45
CA PHE A 128 8.18 -5.74 9.76
C PHE A 128 9.35 -4.77 9.61
N PHE A 129 10.36 -5.09 8.81
CA PHE A 129 11.51 -4.21 8.62
C PHE A 129 11.15 -2.97 7.77
N GLY A 130 10.37 -3.14 6.71
CA GLY A 130 9.91 -2.05 5.86
C GLY A 130 9.05 -1.04 6.62
N SER A 131 8.05 -1.51 7.36
CA SER A 131 7.19 -0.64 8.17
C SER A 131 7.94 0.02 9.32
N SER A 132 8.92 -0.68 9.94
CA SER A 132 9.79 -0.08 10.95
C SER A 132 10.58 1.09 10.39
N ALA A 133 11.23 0.90 9.25
CA ALA A 133 12.14 1.86 8.67
C ALA A 133 11.43 2.99 7.93
N ASN A 134 10.48 2.65 7.05
CA ASN A 134 9.81 3.59 6.16
C ASN A 134 8.56 4.19 6.81
N ASP A 135 7.57 3.38 7.19
CA ASP A 135 6.28 3.88 7.63
C ASP A 135 6.36 4.57 9.00
N ALA A 136 7.06 3.95 9.95
CA ALA A 136 7.19 4.50 11.29
C ALA A 136 8.26 5.59 11.38
N CYS A 137 9.52 5.26 11.03
CA CYS A 137 10.65 6.11 11.37
C CYS A 137 10.97 7.16 10.29
N PHE A 138 10.95 6.79 9.00
CA PHE A 138 11.25 7.74 7.93
C PHE A 138 10.17 8.81 7.76
N ASN A 139 8.89 8.43 7.77
CA ASN A 139 7.78 9.40 7.72
C ASN A 139 7.77 10.34 8.93
N ALA A 140 8.12 9.84 10.13
CA ALA A 140 8.27 10.68 11.30
C ALA A 140 9.45 11.64 11.13
N TRP A 141 10.60 11.14 10.67
CA TRP A 141 11.79 11.97 10.40
C TRP A 141 11.51 13.08 9.38
N LEU A 142 10.77 12.79 8.29
CA LEU A 142 10.36 13.80 7.31
C LEU A 142 9.54 14.92 7.95
N THR A 143 8.59 14.56 8.82
CA THR A 143 7.74 15.52 9.51
C THR A 143 8.54 16.39 10.47
N GLU A 144 9.54 15.82 11.15
CA GLU A 144 10.40 16.49 12.14
C GLU A 144 11.46 17.38 11.50
N ALA A 145 12.02 16.94 10.37
CA ALA A 145 13.10 17.64 9.68
C ALA A 145 12.59 18.74 8.71
N ALA A 146 11.30 18.72 8.36
CA ALA A 146 10.70 19.73 7.50
C ALA A 146 10.43 21.03 8.26
N ASP A 147 11.02 22.13 7.79
CA ASP A 147 10.70 23.48 8.29
C ASP A 147 9.28 23.88 7.87
N THR A 148 8.62 24.72 8.67
CA THR A 148 7.28 25.26 8.34
C THR A 148 7.23 25.93 6.97
N ALA A 149 8.32 26.55 6.53
CA ALA A 149 8.43 27.19 5.21
C ALA A 149 8.54 26.20 4.04
N ASN A 150 9.04 24.98 4.27
CA ASN A 150 9.31 23.97 3.22
C ASN A 150 8.38 22.76 3.31
N ARG A 151 7.52 22.69 4.33
CA ARG A 151 6.66 21.55 4.61
C ARG A 151 5.79 21.18 3.42
N GLY A 152 5.22 22.16 2.73
CA GLY A 152 4.41 21.92 1.52
C GLY A 152 5.21 21.28 0.38
N ALA A 153 6.46 21.69 0.18
CA ALA A 153 7.33 21.10 -0.83
C ALA A 153 7.73 19.65 -0.48
N VAL A 154 8.04 19.38 0.81
CA VAL A 154 8.36 18.04 1.31
C VAL A 154 7.18 17.09 1.13
N GLU A 155 5.98 17.50 1.55
CA GLU A 155 4.75 16.74 1.40
C GLU A 155 4.40 16.51 -0.08
N GLY A 156 4.56 17.54 -0.93
CA GLY A 156 4.32 17.45 -2.37
C GLY A 156 5.22 16.44 -3.05
N ILE A 157 6.52 16.46 -2.76
CA ILE A 157 7.49 15.49 -3.28
C ILE A 157 7.12 14.08 -2.79
N ASN A 158 6.91 13.90 -1.48
CA ASN A 158 6.59 12.59 -0.91
C ASN A 158 5.30 12.00 -1.49
N ALA A 159 4.28 12.82 -1.72
CA ALA A 159 3.01 12.40 -2.31
C ALA A 159 3.10 11.94 -3.78
N MET A 160 4.14 12.37 -4.52
CA MET A 160 4.38 11.95 -5.91
C MET A 160 5.12 10.60 -6.00
N MET A 161 5.84 10.20 -4.95
CA MET A 161 6.74 9.03 -4.99
C MET A 161 6.02 7.70 -5.23
N PRO A 162 4.82 7.41 -4.67
CA PRO A 162 4.10 6.18 -5.00
C PRO A 162 3.77 6.05 -6.49
N LEU A 163 3.41 7.14 -7.15
CA LEU A 163 3.10 7.13 -8.58
C LEU A 163 4.36 6.90 -9.42
N LEU A 164 5.46 7.57 -9.09
CA LEU A 164 6.75 7.36 -9.74
C LEU A 164 7.24 5.93 -9.51
N ALA A 165 7.07 5.39 -8.31
CA ALA A 165 7.46 4.02 -7.98
C ALA A 165 6.70 2.98 -8.84
N ILE A 166 5.39 3.15 -9.04
CA ILE A 166 4.62 2.26 -9.91
C ILE A 166 5.17 2.31 -11.35
N LEU A 167 5.48 3.49 -11.87
CA LEU A 167 6.06 3.62 -13.21
C LEU A 167 7.45 3.00 -13.31
N VAL A 168 8.29 3.17 -12.29
CA VAL A 168 9.63 2.56 -12.21
C VAL A 168 9.54 1.04 -12.17
N VAL A 169 8.64 0.49 -11.36
CA VAL A 169 8.46 -0.97 -11.23
C VAL A 169 7.88 -1.55 -12.50
N PHE A 170 6.81 -0.99 -13.04
CA PHE A 170 6.20 -1.50 -14.28
C PHE A 170 7.14 -1.38 -15.47
N GLY A 171 7.80 -0.23 -15.64
CA GLY A 171 8.79 -0.05 -16.70
C GLY A 171 10.02 -0.94 -16.54
N GLY A 172 10.52 -1.09 -15.30
CA GLY A 172 11.67 -1.92 -14.98
C GLY A 172 11.39 -3.42 -15.15
N PHE A 173 10.15 -3.86 -14.87
CA PHE A 173 9.79 -5.27 -14.96
C PHE A 173 9.24 -5.70 -16.33
N MET A 174 8.99 -4.76 -17.22
CA MET A 174 8.47 -5.03 -18.57
C MET A 174 9.35 -5.98 -19.40
N GLY A 175 10.67 -6.01 -19.12
CA GLY A 175 11.62 -6.90 -19.79
C GLY A 175 11.79 -8.26 -19.13
N PHE A 176 11.13 -8.55 -17.99
CA PHE A 176 11.22 -9.81 -17.29
C PHE A 176 10.05 -10.72 -17.63
N ASP A 177 10.38 -11.97 -17.95
CA ASP A 177 9.39 -13.04 -18.09
C ASP A 177 9.00 -13.54 -16.69
N LEU A 178 7.81 -13.15 -16.21
CA LEU A 178 7.32 -13.49 -14.87
C LEU A 178 6.93 -14.97 -14.70
N ASP A 179 6.94 -15.77 -15.78
CA ASP A 179 6.75 -17.20 -15.71
C ASP A 179 8.06 -17.94 -15.40
N LYS A 180 9.19 -17.23 -15.49
CA LYS A 180 10.53 -17.78 -15.21
C LYS A 180 11.03 -17.42 -13.81
N ARG A 181 11.55 -18.42 -13.12
CA ARG A 181 12.13 -18.26 -11.78
C ARG A 181 13.36 -17.35 -11.77
N GLU A 182 14.17 -17.40 -12.82
CA GLU A 182 15.38 -16.57 -12.96
C GLU A 182 15.01 -15.08 -12.94
N SER A 183 13.90 -14.70 -13.56
CA SER A 183 13.37 -13.34 -13.53
C SER A 183 13.06 -12.89 -12.09
N TRP A 184 12.38 -13.74 -11.32
CA TRP A 184 12.08 -13.43 -9.91
C TRP A 184 13.34 -13.33 -9.05
N THR A 185 14.31 -14.23 -9.27
CA THR A 185 15.62 -14.14 -8.58
C THR A 185 16.29 -12.81 -8.86
N ALA A 186 16.34 -12.40 -10.13
CA ALA A 186 16.92 -11.12 -10.51
C ALA A 186 16.16 -9.93 -9.92
N ILE A 187 14.82 -9.93 -9.96
CA ILE A 187 13.96 -8.89 -9.37
C ILE A 187 14.25 -8.73 -7.88
N PHE A 188 14.23 -9.83 -7.11
CA PHE A 188 14.46 -9.77 -5.66
C PHE A 188 15.87 -9.29 -5.32
N LEU A 189 16.89 -9.71 -6.08
CA LEU A 189 18.26 -9.26 -5.86
C LEU A 189 18.44 -7.79 -6.23
N ILE A 190 17.89 -7.32 -7.37
CA ILE A 190 18.00 -5.92 -7.78
C ILE A 190 17.34 -5.01 -6.73
N ILE A 191 16.10 -5.30 -6.35
CA ILE A 191 15.36 -4.48 -5.37
C ILE A 191 16.02 -4.59 -4.00
N GLY A 192 16.31 -5.80 -3.52
CA GLY A 192 16.89 -6.01 -2.19
C GLY A 192 18.25 -5.36 -2.03
N ILE A 193 19.15 -5.52 -3.00
CA ILE A 193 20.48 -4.86 -3.00
C ILE A 193 20.33 -3.35 -3.04
N THR A 194 19.42 -2.81 -3.86
CA THR A 194 19.16 -1.37 -3.92
C THR A 194 18.73 -0.84 -2.55
N VAL A 195 17.82 -1.55 -1.85
CA VAL A 195 17.35 -1.18 -0.52
C VAL A 195 18.48 -1.28 0.52
N VAL A 196 19.35 -2.32 0.47
CA VAL A 196 20.54 -2.44 1.34
C VAL A 196 21.51 -1.28 1.13
N VAL A 197 21.86 -1.00 -0.13
CA VAL A 197 22.78 0.10 -0.48
C VAL A 197 22.22 1.43 0.02
N LEU A 198 20.92 1.64 -0.13
CA LEU A 198 20.26 2.84 0.39
C LEU A 198 20.35 2.91 1.91
N GLY A 199 20.11 1.82 2.62
CA GLY A 199 20.25 1.74 4.08
C GLY A 199 21.65 2.14 4.55
N ILE A 200 22.69 1.66 3.84
CA ILE A 200 24.09 2.04 4.11
C ILE A 200 24.32 3.53 3.81
N ALA A 201 23.85 4.02 2.66
CA ALA A 201 23.95 5.43 2.28
C ALA A 201 23.23 6.36 3.29
N GLY A 202 22.18 5.86 3.94
CA GLY A 202 21.43 6.57 4.96
C GLY A 202 22.29 7.02 6.14
N PHE A 203 23.30 6.27 6.53
CA PHE A 203 24.22 6.68 7.58
C PHE A 203 24.98 7.99 7.26
N PHE A 204 25.12 8.33 5.98
CA PHE A 204 25.78 9.54 5.50
C PHE A 204 24.82 10.67 5.12
N LEU A 205 23.59 10.31 4.71
CA LEU A 205 22.57 11.24 4.20
C LEU A 205 21.63 11.71 5.28
N ILE A 206 21.16 10.80 6.16
CA ILE A 206 20.18 11.09 7.18
C ILE A 206 20.87 11.69 8.39
N GLN A 207 20.41 12.89 8.78
CA GLN A 207 20.81 13.53 10.03
C GLN A 207 19.87 13.07 11.14
N GLU A 208 20.40 12.89 12.37
CA GLU A 208 19.56 12.53 13.51
C GLU A 208 18.55 13.64 13.78
N SER A 209 17.36 13.24 14.17
CA SER A 209 16.32 14.19 14.55
C SER A 209 16.72 14.93 15.84
N SER A 210 16.38 16.22 15.90
CA SER A 210 16.62 17.05 17.08
C SER A 210 15.63 16.79 18.25
N ILE A 211 14.73 15.82 18.07
CA ILE A 211 13.73 15.50 19.09
C ILE A 211 14.41 14.88 20.31
N LYS A 212 14.20 15.52 21.45
CA LYS A 212 14.60 14.96 22.74
C LYS A 212 13.74 13.73 23.04
N ALA A 213 14.40 12.66 23.51
CA ALA A 213 13.72 11.46 23.97
C ALA A 213 12.54 11.84 24.89
N GLN A 214 11.33 11.46 24.49
CA GLN A 214 10.15 11.69 25.31
C GLN A 214 10.09 10.59 26.39
N GLY A 215 10.65 10.87 27.56
CA GLY A 215 10.65 9.97 28.72
C GLY A 215 9.27 9.67 29.33
N ASN A 216 8.19 9.90 28.60
CA ASN A 216 6.82 9.75 29.10
C ASN A 216 6.42 8.26 29.16
N ALA A 217 6.26 7.76 30.39
CA ALA A 217 5.70 6.45 30.71
C ALA A 217 4.28 6.18 30.14
N HIS A 218 3.64 7.18 29.52
CA HIS A 218 2.28 7.11 29.00
C HIS A 218 2.19 6.99 27.48
N TYR A 219 3.30 6.81 26.75
CA TYR A 219 3.28 6.79 25.30
C TYR A 219 2.40 5.65 24.74
N PHE A 220 2.52 4.44 25.25
CA PHE A 220 1.64 3.32 24.85
C PHE A 220 0.16 3.57 25.14
N LYS A 221 -0.18 4.34 26.19
CA LYS A 221 -1.56 4.77 26.44
C LYS A 221 -2.06 5.79 25.39
N ASN A 222 -1.17 6.54 24.78
CA ASN A 222 -1.51 7.52 23.75
C ASN A 222 -1.82 6.87 22.39
N ILE A 223 -1.23 5.71 22.07
CA ILE A 223 -1.57 4.93 20.87
C ILE A 223 -3.07 4.58 20.87
N PHE A 224 -3.61 4.20 22.04
CA PHE A 224 -5.01 3.84 22.19
C PHE A 224 -5.93 5.03 22.50
N TYR A 225 -5.40 6.26 22.53
CA TYR A 225 -6.18 7.46 22.86
C TYR A 225 -7.42 7.60 21.98
N GLY A 226 -7.27 7.46 20.70
CA GLY A 226 -8.35 7.63 19.76
C GLY A 226 -9.37 6.49 19.73
N PHE A 227 -9.08 5.34 20.31
CA PHE A 227 -10.08 4.27 20.45
C PHE A 227 -11.00 4.46 21.68
N ARG A 228 -10.76 5.51 22.48
CA ARG A 228 -11.61 5.79 23.65
C ARG A 228 -13.00 6.24 23.21
N PRO A 229 -14.08 5.69 23.78
CA PRO A 229 -15.45 6.06 23.42
C PRO A 229 -15.76 7.57 23.54
N SER A 230 -15.15 8.24 24.53
CA SER A 230 -15.27 9.69 24.70
C SER A 230 -14.68 10.49 23.54
N VAL A 231 -13.53 10.02 23.01
CA VAL A 231 -12.85 10.66 21.87
C VAL A 231 -13.64 10.44 20.59
N ILE A 232 -14.18 9.22 20.40
CA ILE A 232 -15.03 8.86 19.24
C ILE A 232 -16.28 9.77 19.24
N ARG A 233 -16.98 9.87 20.37
CA ARG A 233 -18.18 10.71 20.49
C ARG A 233 -17.86 12.20 20.31
N GLY A 234 -16.68 12.65 20.73
CA GLY A 234 -16.24 14.04 20.58
C GLY A 234 -15.85 14.42 19.14
N ASN A 235 -15.53 13.45 18.27
CA ASN A 235 -15.04 13.69 16.89
C ASN A 235 -15.84 12.91 15.84
N PRO A 236 -17.17 13.02 15.80
CA PRO A 236 -18.03 12.14 14.99
C PRO A 236 -17.78 12.26 13.48
N VAL A 237 -17.40 13.45 12.98
CA VAL A 237 -17.08 13.66 11.56
C VAL A 237 -15.81 12.90 11.17
N LEU A 238 -14.77 12.98 12.00
CA LEU A 238 -13.50 12.26 11.77
C LEU A 238 -13.73 10.75 11.66
N TYR A 239 -14.47 10.15 12.61
CA TYR A 239 -14.70 8.71 12.63
C TYR A 239 -15.64 8.23 11.53
N LEU A 240 -16.69 9.00 11.20
CA LEU A 240 -17.53 8.69 10.03
C LEU A 240 -16.74 8.75 8.72
N THR A 241 -15.84 9.72 8.59
CA THR A 241 -14.94 9.80 7.44
C THR A 241 -13.99 8.60 7.41
N LEU A 242 -13.44 8.21 8.55
CA LEU A 242 -12.53 7.06 8.65
C LEU A 242 -13.22 5.75 8.27
N ILE A 243 -14.47 5.55 8.72
CA ILE A 243 -15.28 4.36 8.36
C ILE A 243 -15.61 4.36 6.87
N ALA A 244 -16.00 5.50 6.30
CA ALA A 244 -16.25 5.60 4.86
C ALA A 244 -14.96 5.37 4.03
N TYR A 245 -13.84 5.85 4.52
CA TYR A 245 -12.53 5.62 3.88
C TYR A 245 -12.09 4.15 4.00
N ALA A 246 -12.34 3.50 5.13
CA ALA A 246 -12.09 2.06 5.27
C ALA A 246 -12.94 1.25 4.27
N ALA A 247 -14.23 1.58 4.11
CA ALA A 247 -15.08 0.94 3.11
C ALA A 247 -14.60 1.19 1.67
N PHE A 248 -14.10 2.40 1.38
CA PHE A 248 -13.45 2.70 0.11
C PHE A 248 -12.20 1.84 -0.10
N GLY A 249 -11.33 1.74 0.91
CA GLY A 249 -10.14 0.89 0.88
C GLY A 249 -10.50 -0.60 0.69
N ILE A 250 -11.55 -1.11 1.34
CA ILE A 250 -12.04 -2.48 1.15
C ILE A 250 -12.40 -2.72 -0.31
N SER A 251 -13.17 -1.80 -0.93
CA SER A 251 -13.53 -1.92 -2.35
C SER A 251 -12.31 -2.04 -3.26
N ILE A 252 -11.24 -1.28 -3.00
CA ILE A 252 -9.99 -1.34 -3.75
C ILE A 252 -9.26 -2.67 -3.49
N GLN A 253 -9.17 -3.11 -2.25
CA GLN A 253 -8.43 -4.30 -1.87
C GLN A 253 -9.12 -5.62 -2.27
N ILE A 254 -10.38 -5.59 -2.70
CA ILE A 254 -11.06 -6.77 -3.25
C ILE A 254 -10.38 -7.26 -4.54
N PHE A 255 -10.02 -6.35 -5.44
CA PHE A 255 -9.45 -6.71 -6.74
C PHE A 255 -7.93 -6.51 -6.83
N MET A 256 -7.37 -5.60 -6.03
CA MET A 256 -5.96 -5.17 -6.16
C MET A 256 -4.95 -6.35 -6.11
N PRO A 257 -5.07 -7.33 -5.20
CA PRO A 257 -4.14 -8.46 -5.17
C PRO A 257 -4.20 -9.36 -6.40
N TYR A 258 -5.31 -9.36 -7.12
CA TYR A 258 -5.57 -10.22 -8.27
C TYR A 258 -5.46 -9.48 -9.61
N LEU A 259 -5.22 -8.16 -9.58
CA LEU A 259 -5.35 -7.29 -10.74
C LEU A 259 -4.38 -7.66 -11.88
N ILE A 260 -3.09 -7.82 -11.58
CA ILE A 260 -2.10 -8.21 -12.59
C ILE A 260 -2.41 -9.60 -13.12
N LEU A 261 -2.80 -10.54 -12.24
CA LEU A 261 -3.19 -11.89 -12.66
C LEU A 261 -4.43 -11.88 -13.57
N TYR A 262 -5.43 -11.04 -13.29
CA TYR A 262 -6.58 -10.86 -14.17
C TYR A 262 -6.17 -10.40 -15.58
N PHE A 263 -5.25 -9.44 -15.68
CA PHE A 263 -4.76 -8.97 -16.97
C PHE A 263 -3.94 -10.01 -17.72
N THR A 264 -3.04 -10.70 -17.03
CA THR A 264 -2.11 -11.64 -17.65
C THR A 264 -2.74 -13.00 -17.91
N VAL A 265 -3.48 -13.55 -16.94
CA VAL A 265 -4.03 -14.92 -17.03
C VAL A 265 -5.40 -14.92 -17.70
N THR A 266 -6.31 -14.00 -17.27
CA THR A 266 -7.70 -14.03 -17.77
C THR A 266 -7.84 -13.32 -19.10
N LEU A 267 -7.22 -12.15 -19.27
CA LEU A 267 -7.30 -11.38 -20.51
C LEU A 267 -6.21 -11.76 -21.52
N GLY A 268 -5.18 -12.54 -21.13
CA GLY A 268 -4.06 -12.88 -21.99
C GLY A 268 -3.25 -11.66 -22.46
N MET A 269 -3.20 -10.60 -21.65
CA MET A 269 -2.54 -9.35 -21.97
C MET A 269 -1.13 -9.33 -21.36
N ASP A 270 -0.16 -10.00 -21.97
CA ASP A 270 1.22 -10.05 -21.49
C ASP A 270 1.85 -8.64 -21.38
N ASN A 271 1.45 -7.75 -22.27
CA ASN A 271 1.88 -6.34 -22.26
C ASN A 271 0.95 -5.42 -21.44
N TYR A 272 0.37 -5.93 -20.34
CA TYR A 272 -0.53 -5.15 -19.46
C TYR A 272 0.07 -3.82 -19.01
N VAL A 273 1.39 -3.72 -18.93
CA VAL A 273 2.11 -2.48 -18.58
C VAL A 273 1.76 -1.35 -19.55
N LEU A 274 1.58 -1.64 -20.84
CA LEU A 274 1.20 -0.63 -21.85
C LEU A 274 -0.22 -0.10 -21.65
N ILE A 275 -1.04 -0.79 -20.89
CA ILE A 275 -2.39 -0.36 -20.49
C ILE A 275 -2.30 0.41 -19.16
N PHE A 276 -1.62 -0.17 -18.18
CA PHE A 276 -1.55 0.38 -16.83
C PHE A 276 -0.74 1.66 -16.73
N ALA A 277 0.46 1.70 -17.33
CA ALA A 277 1.34 2.85 -17.17
C ALA A 277 0.72 4.16 -17.73
N PRO A 278 0.17 4.19 -18.96
CA PRO A 278 -0.53 5.38 -19.44
C PRO A 278 -1.78 5.72 -18.61
N ALA A 279 -2.56 4.72 -18.17
CA ALA A 279 -3.74 4.95 -17.34
C ALA A 279 -3.36 5.59 -16.00
N ILE A 280 -2.30 5.11 -15.35
CA ILE A 280 -1.81 5.67 -14.07
C ILE A 280 -1.26 7.09 -14.26
N VAL A 281 -0.49 7.35 -15.34
CA VAL A 281 0.03 8.70 -15.63
C VAL A 281 -1.12 9.67 -15.83
N LEU A 282 -2.10 9.32 -16.64
CA LEU A 282 -3.27 10.17 -16.89
C LEU A 282 -4.10 10.39 -15.62
N ALA A 283 -4.29 9.32 -14.83
CA ALA A 283 -4.99 9.41 -13.55
C ALA A 283 -4.22 10.27 -12.52
N ALA A 284 -2.89 10.20 -12.52
CA ALA A 284 -2.06 11.05 -11.67
C ALA A 284 -2.19 12.53 -12.02
N VAL A 285 -2.12 12.86 -13.33
CA VAL A 285 -2.36 14.22 -13.83
C VAL A 285 -3.76 14.69 -13.46
N PHE A 286 -4.78 13.86 -13.70
CA PHE A 286 -6.15 14.16 -13.29
C PHE A 286 -6.25 14.47 -11.80
N THR A 287 -5.64 13.65 -10.96
CA THR A 287 -5.69 13.77 -9.50
C THR A 287 -4.99 15.03 -9.00
N ALA A 288 -3.88 15.43 -9.64
CA ALA A 288 -3.18 16.68 -9.31
C ALA A 288 -4.08 17.92 -9.47
N PHE A 289 -4.98 17.91 -10.48
CA PHE A 289 -6.00 18.94 -10.64
C PHE A 289 -7.21 18.73 -9.71
N TYR A 290 -7.52 17.47 -9.38
CA TYR A 290 -8.68 17.13 -8.59
C TYR A 290 -8.59 17.59 -7.13
N GLY A 291 -7.39 17.72 -6.58
CA GLY A 291 -7.16 18.34 -5.28
C GLY A 291 -7.75 19.76 -5.18
N ARG A 292 -7.63 20.55 -6.26
CA ARG A 292 -8.23 21.89 -6.33
C ARG A 292 -9.77 21.87 -6.32
N VAL A 293 -10.37 20.79 -6.78
CA VAL A 293 -11.84 20.60 -6.71
C VAL A 293 -12.26 20.43 -5.25
N TYR A 294 -11.52 19.65 -4.47
CA TYR A 294 -11.74 19.55 -3.03
C TYR A 294 -11.61 20.89 -2.33
N ASP A 295 -10.53 21.63 -2.59
CA ASP A 295 -10.27 22.93 -1.95
C ASP A 295 -11.36 23.96 -2.24
N ARG A 296 -11.91 23.97 -3.48
CA ARG A 296 -12.94 24.93 -3.91
C ARG A 296 -14.37 24.53 -3.57
N LEU A 297 -14.69 23.25 -3.69
CA LEU A 297 -16.07 22.76 -3.61
C LEU A 297 -16.38 21.99 -2.31
N GLY A 298 -15.33 21.65 -1.56
CA GLY A 298 -15.42 20.86 -0.33
C GLY A 298 -15.69 19.38 -0.55
N PHE A 299 -15.61 18.61 0.53
CA PHE A 299 -15.71 17.16 0.54
C PHE A 299 -16.94 16.61 -0.20
N ARG A 300 -18.14 17.14 0.13
CA ARG A 300 -19.40 16.61 -0.40
C ARG A 300 -19.49 16.63 -1.92
N LYS A 301 -19.00 17.70 -2.55
CA LYS A 301 -19.04 17.85 -4.01
C LYS A 301 -17.88 17.15 -4.70
N ALA A 302 -16.77 16.92 -3.99
CA ALA A 302 -15.60 16.26 -4.54
C ALA A 302 -15.68 14.72 -4.43
N VAL A 303 -16.25 14.16 -3.34
CA VAL A 303 -16.25 12.71 -3.15
C VAL A 303 -17.18 11.98 -4.14
N LEU A 304 -18.34 12.56 -4.48
CA LEU A 304 -19.31 11.89 -5.35
C LEU A 304 -18.80 11.63 -6.77
N PRO A 305 -18.23 12.61 -7.50
CA PRO A 305 -17.68 12.33 -8.83
C PRO A 305 -16.52 11.34 -8.81
N ALA A 306 -15.66 11.37 -7.78
CA ALA A 306 -14.58 10.40 -7.63
C ALA A 306 -15.12 8.97 -7.50
N LEU A 307 -16.17 8.76 -6.67
CA LEU A 307 -16.81 7.45 -6.53
C LEU A 307 -17.54 7.03 -7.81
N ILE A 308 -18.18 7.95 -8.53
CA ILE A 308 -18.83 7.64 -9.81
C ILE A 308 -17.81 7.17 -10.84
N LEU A 309 -16.65 7.84 -10.96
CA LEU A 309 -15.56 7.41 -11.86
C LEU A 309 -15.10 5.99 -11.51
N LEU A 310 -14.93 5.69 -10.22
CA LEU A 310 -14.53 4.37 -9.75
C LEU A 310 -15.57 3.30 -10.13
N LEU A 311 -16.85 3.57 -9.87
CA LEU A 311 -17.95 2.66 -10.19
C LEU A 311 -18.08 2.41 -11.68
N VAL A 312 -17.98 3.45 -12.51
CA VAL A 312 -18.02 3.30 -13.98
C VAL A 312 -16.83 2.48 -14.46
N GLY A 313 -15.62 2.69 -13.89
CA GLY A 313 -14.45 1.88 -14.18
C GLY A 313 -14.69 0.39 -13.88
N TYR A 314 -15.27 0.05 -12.73
CA TYR A 314 -15.63 -1.32 -12.38
C TYR A 314 -16.64 -1.94 -13.35
N VAL A 315 -17.69 -1.20 -13.72
CA VAL A 315 -18.70 -1.65 -14.68
C VAL A 315 -18.06 -1.96 -16.03
N VAL A 316 -17.20 -1.10 -16.53
CA VAL A 316 -16.50 -1.32 -17.80
C VAL A 316 -15.61 -2.55 -17.73
N LEU A 317 -14.82 -2.71 -16.66
CA LEU A 317 -13.94 -3.88 -16.47
C LEU A 317 -14.71 -5.19 -16.24
N TYR A 318 -15.93 -5.12 -15.71
CA TYR A 318 -16.80 -6.27 -15.56
C TYR A 318 -17.36 -6.78 -16.90
N PHE A 319 -17.79 -5.89 -17.79
CA PHE A 319 -18.47 -6.28 -19.04
C PHE A 319 -17.54 -6.45 -20.24
N PHE A 320 -16.40 -5.78 -20.29
CA PHE A 320 -15.55 -5.74 -21.48
C PHE A 320 -14.22 -6.46 -21.28
N ARG A 321 -13.74 -7.11 -22.36
CA ARG A 321 -12.47 -7.88 -22.38
C ARG A 321 -11.48 -7.39 -23.42
N SER A 322 -11.93 -6.60 -24.41
CA SER A 322 -11.07 -6.09 -25.47
C SER A 322 -10.22 -4.91 -24.98
N THR A 323 -9.04 -4.74 -25.58
CA THR A 323 -7.99 -3.83 -25.09
C THR A 323 -8.45 -2.38 -24.89
N ALA A 324 -9.19 -1.79 -25.84
CA ALA A 324 -9.59 -0.40 -25.75
C ALA A 324 -10.59 -0.11 -24.62
N PRO A 325 -11.71 -0.83 -24.45
CA PRO A 325 -12.58 -0.68 -23.29
C PRO A 325 -11.87 -1.00 -21.97
N VAL A 326 -10.99 -2.00 -21.91
CA VAL A 326 -10.22 -2.35 -20.71
C VAL A 326 -9.30 -1.19 -20.33
N PHE A 327 -8.64 -0.55 -21.29
CA PHE A 327 -7.86 0.66 -21.03
C PHE A 327 -8.73 1.80 -20.45
N ILE A 328 -9.90 2.05 -21.05
CA ILE A 328 -10.83 3.09 -20.57
C ILE A 328 -11.32 2.77 -19.15
N GLY A 329 -11.73 1.52 -18.91
CA GLY A 329 -12.17 1.05 -17.59
C GLY A 329 -11.07 1.21 -16.53
N THR A 330 -9.84 0.82 -16.87
CA THR A 330 -8.66 0.96 -16.00
C THR A 330 -8.38 2.44 -15.71
N LEU A 331 -8.42 3.30 -16.72
CA LEU A 331 -8.21 4.74 -16.56
C LEU A 331 -9.27 5.35 -15.62
N LEU A 332 -10.55 5.08 -15.85
CA LEU A 332 -11.64 5.59 -15.02
C LEU A 332 -11.54 5.08 -13.58
N MET A 333 -11.25 3.79 -13.41
CA MET A 333 -11.04 3.17 -12.11
C MET A 333 -9.86 3.84 -11.37
N MET A 334 -8.72 4.05 -12.03
CA MET A 334 -7.55 4.69 -11.42
C MET A 334 -7.79 6.17 -11.12
N CYS A 335 -8.50 6.91 -11.98
CA CYS A 335 -8.92 8.28 -11.69
C CYS A 335 -9.81 8.33 -10.43
N GLY A 336 -10.81 7.44 -10.34
CA GLY A 336 -11.70 7.35 -9.18
C GLY A 336 -10.94 6.94 -7.90
N TYR A 337 -10.02 5.99 -8.01
CA TYR A 337 -9.18 5.53 -6.90
C TYR A 337 -8.29 6.64 -6.35
N LEU A 338 -7.46 7.26 -7.19
CA LEU A 338 -6.52 8.28 -6.76
C LEU A 338 -7.23 9.56 -6.29
N ALA A 339 -8.30 9.98 -6.98
CA ALA A 339 -9.13 11.12 -6.55
C ALA A 339 -9.82 10.83 -5.21
N GLY A 340 -10.38 9.62 -5.03
CA GLY A 340 -10.98 9.19 -3.77
C GLY A 340 -9.98 9.21 -2.61
N MET A 341 -8.77 8.64 -2.81
CA MET A 341 -7.68 8.70 -1.84
C MET A 341 -7.36 10.15 -1.43
N THR A 342 -7.27 11.05 -2.40
CA THR A 342 -6.97 12.46 -2.17
C THR A 342 -8.08 13.14 -1.36
N VAL A 343 -9.34 12.93 -1.73
CA VAL A 343 -10.49 13.56 -1.08
C VAL A 343 -10.70 13.05 0.35
N PHE A 344 -10.65 11.73 0.56
CA PHE A 344 -10.76 11.15 1.91
C PHE A 344 -9.56 11.53 2.78
N GLY A 345 -8.34 11.52 2.23
CA GLY A 345 -7.13 11.91 2.92
C GLY A 345 -7.13 13.37 3.36
N ALA A 346 -7.60 14.28 2.50
CA ALA A 346 -7.76 15.69 2.83
C ALA A 346 -8.81 15.90 3.94
N MET A 347 -9.98 15.25 3.81
CA MET A 347 -11.03 15.30 4.82
C MET A 347 -10.55 14.81 6.20
N LEU A 348 -9.78 13.71 6.26
CA LEU A 348 -9.21 13.23 7.51
C LEU A 348 -8.23 14.24 8.13
N ARG A 349 -7.44 14.93 7.29
CA ARG A 349 -6.53 15.98 7.75
C ARG A 349 -7.29 17.16 8.35
N ASP A 350 -8.30 17.66 7.66
CA ASP A 350 -9.09 18.82 8.07
C ASP A 350 -9.79 18.62 9.42
N PHE A 351 -10.17 17.37 9.72
CA PHE A 351 -10.90 17.04 10.96
C PHE A 351 -10.02 16.37 12.04
N THR A 352 -8.72 16.15 11.77
CA THR A 352 -7.79 15.69 12.80
C THR A 352 -7.33 16.88 13.62
N PRO A 353 -7.52 16.87 14.97
CA PRO A 353 -7.07 17.96 15.83
C PRO A 353 -5.54 18.15 15.73
N GLU A 354 -5.09 19.36 15.38
CA GLU A 354 -3.68 19.70 15.11
C GLU A 354 -2.74 19.29 16.25
N ASN A 355 -3.12 19.57 17.50
CA ASN A 355 -2.31 19.28 18.68
C ASN A 355 -2.29 17.79 19.08
N LYS A 356 -3.00 16.91 18.34
CA LYS A 356 -3.17 15.49 18.66
C LYS A 356 -2.98 14.57 17.44
N ALA A 357 -2.45 15.08 16.35
CA ALA A 357 -2.30 14.32 15.10
C ALA A 357 -1.60 12.97 15.32
N GLY A 358 -0.53 12.94 16.13
CA GLY A 358 0.18 11.70 16.47
C GLY A 358 -0.69 10.69 17.25
N MET A 359 -1.59 11.17 18.11
CA MET A 359 -2.50 10.31 18.90
C MET A 359 -3.60 9.68 18.03
N PHE A 360 -3.87 10.25 16.83
CA PHE A 360 -4.85 9.73 15.88
C PHE A 360 -4.22 8.84 14.80
N GLN A 361 -2.90 8.67 14.80
CA GLN A 361 -2.22 7.85 13.78
C GLN A 361 -2.62 6.37 13.87
N GLY A 362 -2.84 5.87 15.11
CA GLY A 362 -3.27 4.48 15.31
C GLY A 362 -4.60 4.13 14.62
N GLN A 363 -5.62 5.00 14.75
CA GLN A 363 -6.89 4.76 14.07
C GLN A 363 -6.78 4.91 12.57
N ARG A 364 -5.94 5.83 12.08
CA ARG A 364 -5.73 6.02 10.65
C ARG A 364 -5.15 4.76 10.02
N ILE A 365 -4.10 4.18 10.60
CA ILE A 365 -3.51 2.95 10.06
C ILE A 365 -4.47 1.77 10.15
N VAL A 366 -5.26 1.66 11.23
CA VAL A 366 -6.30 0.63 11.34
C VAL A 366 -7.37 0.80 10.26
N GLY A 367 -7.87 2.03 10.03
CA GLY A 367 -8.90 2.29 9.03
C GLY A 367 -8.41 2.25 7.58
N GLN A 368 -7.17 2.61 7.32
CA GLN A 368 -6.64 2.74 5.96
C GLN A 368 -5.86 1.51 5.48
N VAL A 369 -5.29 0.73 6.39
CA VAL A 369 -4.41 -0.41 6.07
C VAL A 369 -4.99 -1.71 6.62
N LEU A 370 -5.21 -1.81 7.94
CA LEU A 370 -5.57 -3.07 8.59
C LEU A 370 -6.95 -3.57 8.11
N ILE A 371 -7.98 -2.76 8.24
CA ILE A 371 -9.35 -3.17 7.88
C ILE A 371 -9.47 -3.47 6.38
N PRO A 372 -9.03 -2.60 5.46
CA PRO A 372 -9.03 -2.91 4.04
C PRO A 372 -8.18 -4.10 3.66
N GLY A 373 -6.97 -4.24 4.23
CA GLY A 373 -6.03 -5.32 3.94
C GLY A 373 -6.49 -6.71 4.42
N ILE A 374 -7.37 -6.78 5.42
CA ILE A 374 -7.96 -8.06 5.86
C ILE A 374 -9.26 -8.34 5.09
N ILE A 375 -10.20 -7.39 5.07
CA ILE A 375 -11.56 -7.63 4.57
C ILE A 375 -11.58 -7.68 3.05
N GLY A 376 -10.88 -6.77 2.36
CA GLY A 376 -10.89 -6.70 0.91
C GLY A 376 -10.40 -7.98 0.24
N PRO A 377 -9.16 -8.44 0.51
CA PRO A 377 -8.65 -9.68 -0.06
C PRO A 377 -9.47 -10.92 0.30
N ALA A 378 -10.05 -10.95 1.52
CA ALA A 378 -10.93 -12.05 1.94
C ALA A 378 -12.20 -12.14 1.09
N ILE A 379 -12.83 -10.99 0.76
CA ILE A 379 -13.97 -10.93 -0.16
C ILE A 379 -13.52 -11.35 -1.56
N GLY A 380 -12.37 -10.85 -2.05
CA GLY A 380 -11.81 -11.24 -3.34
C GLY A 380 -11.57 -12.74 -3.45
N ALA A 381 -10.96 -13.35 -2.42
CA ALA A 381 -10.74 -14.78 -2.36
C ALA A 381 -12.05 -15.59 -2.33
N ALA A 382 -13.05 -15.13 -1.56
CA ALA A 382 -14.37 -15.78 -1.50
C ALA A 382 -15.08 -15.77 -2.86
N VAL A 383 -14.99 -14.66 -3.60
CA VAL A 383 -15.54 -14.55 -4.96
C VAL A 383 -14.84 -15.47 -5.96
N LEU A 384 -13.53 -15.69 -5.76
CA LEU A 384 -12.71 -16.55 -6.63
C LEU A 384 -12.67 -18.02 -6.18
N GLN A 385 -13.38 -18.41 -5.10
CA GLN A 385 -13.35 -19.76 -4.57
C GLN A 385 -13.80 -20.83 -5.58
N ASN A 386 -14.77 -20.48 -6.44
CA ASN A 386 -15.32 -21.36 -7.48
C ASN A 386 -14.87 -20.91 -8.88
N ALA A 387 -13.74 -20.19 -8.99
CA ALA A 387 -13.21 -19.80 -10.28
C ALA A 387 -12.71 -21.02 -11.05
N GLU A 388 -12.72 -20.91 -12.37
CA GLU A 388 -12.13 -21.94 -13.25
C GLU A 388 -10.66 -22.15 -12.89
N THR A 389 -10.16 -23.35 -13.15
CA THR A 389 -8.77 -23.70 -12.89
C THR A 389 -8.06 -24.10 -14.16
N ILE A 390 -6.77 -23.80 -14.23
CA ILE A 390 -5.87 -24.25 -15.28
C ILE A 390 -4.80 -25.16 -14.66
N ILE A 391 -4.46 -26.23 -15.38
CA ILE A 391 -3.36 -27.12 -14.99
C ILE A 391 -2.13 -26.68 -15.76
N GLY A 392 -1.08 -26.28 -15.07
CA GLY A 392 0.21 -25.93 -15.65
C GLY A 392 0.96 -27.15 -16.19
N ASP A 393 1.97 -26.92 -17.00
CA ASP A 393 2.83 -27.98 -17.57
C ASP A 393 3.56 -28.80 -16.50
N ASP A 394 3.73 -28.25 -15.32
CA ASP A 394 4.30 -28.88 -14.13
C ASP A 394 3.26 -29.66 -13.28
N GLY A 395 2.01 -29.74 -13.73
CA GLY A 395 0.90 -30.40 -13.04
C GLY A 395 0.30 -29.58 -11.89
N THR A 396 0.73 -28.35 -11.66
CA THR A 396 0.13 -27.46 -10.66
C THR A 396 -1.23 -26.96 -11.13
N THR A 397 -2.22 -26.96 -10.23
CA THR A 397 -3.55 -26.41 -10.51
C THR A 397 -3.62 -24.98 -9.99
N SER A 398 -3.85 -24.02 -10.87
CA SER A 398 -3.99 -22.61 -10.54
C SER A 398 -5.39 -22.10 -10.87
N PHE A 399 -5.94 -21.19 -10.05
CA PHE A 399 -7.25 -20.58 -10.33
C PHE A 399 -7.09 -19.48 -11.39
N ILE A 400 -8.15 -19.26 -12.17
CA ILE A 400 -8.22 -18.18 -13.17
C ILE A 400 -9.02 -17.04 -12.54
N PRO A 401 -8.40 -15.86 -12.20
CA PRO A 401 -9.17 -14.73 -11.73
C PRO A 401 -10.25 -14.33 -12.73
N ASN A 402 -11.45 -13.99 -12.24
CA ASN A 402 -12.54 -13.60 -13.12
C ASN A 402 -13.05 -12.19 -12.76
N GLU A 403 -13.89 -11.64 -13.63
CA GLU A 403 -14.44 -10.28 -13.53
C GLU A 403 -15.29 -10.04 -12.29
N ASN A 404 -15.73 -11.10 -11.60
CA ASN A 404 -16.56 -10.96 -10.40
C ASN A 404 -15.83 -10.20 -9.26
N ILE A 405 -14.50 -10.11 -9.31
CA ILE A 405 -13.75 -9.22 -8.39
C ILE A 405 -14.16 -7.77 -8.54
N PHE A 406 -14.45 -7.30 -9.76
CA PHE A 406 -14.92 -5.94 -10.01
C PHE A 406 -16.38 -5.76 -9.62
N LEU A 407 -17.23 -6.79 -9.77
CA LEU A 407 -18.61 -6.77 -9.28
C LEU A 407 -18.67 -6.68 -7.76
N ALA A 408 -17.87 -7.48 -7.07
CA ALA A 408 -17.77 -7.41 -5.61
C ALA A 408 -17.23 -6.06 -5.13
N ALA A 409 -16.21 -5.53 -5.80
CA ALA A 409 -15.67 -4.19 -5.53
C ALA A 409 -16.73 -3.09 -5.76
N PHE A 410 -17.53 -3.20 -6.81
CA PHE A 410 -18.65 -2.31 -7.11
C PHE A 410 -19.70 -2.32 -6.00
N ILE A 411 -20.13 -3.50 -5.55
CA ILE A 411 -21.10 -3.65 -4.45
C ILE A 411 -20.56 -3.02 -3.16
N ALA A 412 -19.29 -3.28 -2.82
CA ALA A 412 -18.63 -2.65 -1.66
C ALA A 412 -18.56 -1.12 -1.80
N ALA A 413 -18.29 -0.61 -3.01
CA ALA A 413 -18.24 0.83 -3.26
C ALA A 413 -19.61 1.49 -3.15
N ILE A 414 -20.72 0.83 -3.56
CA ILE A 414 -22.08 1.34 -3.37
C ILE A 414 -22.38 1.53 -1.88
N PHE A 415 -21.91 0.62 -1.04
CA PHE A 415 -22.14 0.73 0.42
C PHE A 415 -21.53 2.01 1.02
N ILE A 416 -20.51 2.59 0.39
CA ILE A 416 -19.92 3.87 0.81
C ILE A 416 -20.97 4.99 0.82
N PHE A 417 -21.91 5.02 -0.17
CA PHE A 417 -22.93 6.06 -0.23
C PHE A 417 -23.87 6.02 0.98
N VAL A 418 -24.13 4.84 1.54
CA VAL A 418 -24.89 4.67 2.78
C VAL A 418 -24.13 5.30 3.96
N LEU A 419 -22.82 5.09 4.03
CA LEU A 419 -21.96 5.67 5.07
C LEU A 419 -21.75 7.18 4.91
N LEU A 420 -21.80 7.71 3.68
CA LEU A 420 -21.72 9.15 3.43
C LEU A 420 -22.97 9.92 3.89
N ALA A 421 -24.15 9.29 3.93
CA ALA A 421 -25.39 9.96 4.30
C ALA A 421 -25.35 10.60 5.72
N PRO A 422 -24.98 9.87 6.80
CA PRO A 422 -24.81 10.46 8.12
C PRO A 422 -23.67 11.48 8.19
N LEU A 423 -22.58 11.27 7.43
CA LEU A 423 -21.49 12.22 7.33
C LEU A 423 -21.94 13.56 6.73
N PHE A 424 -22.68 13.53 5.62
CA PHE A 424 -23.22 14.73 4.98
C PHE A 424 -24.23 15.47 5.87
N ARG A 425 -25.04 14.75 6.66
CA ARG A 425 -25.95 15.38 7.65
C ARG A 425 -25.18 16.13 8.73
N LYS A 426 -24.05 15.56 9.19
CA LYS A 426 -23.18 16.20 10.20
C LYS A 426 -22.47 17.44 9.65
N LEU A 427 -21.99 17.36 8.40
CA LEU A 427 -21.33 18.49 7.72
C LEU A 427 -22.29 19.65 7.41
N ARG A 428 -23.57 19.38 7.20
CA ARG A 428 -24.60 20.42 6.95
C ARG A 428 -25.00 21.22 8.20
N LYS A 429 -24.75 20.65 9.40
CA LYS A 429 -25.08 21.28 10.68
C LYS A 429 -23.95 22.15 11.25
N ARG A 430 -22.83 22.20 10.57
CA ARG A 430 -21.69 23.10 10.81
C ARG A 430 -21.65 24.18 9.74
#